data_b2b488d374b58fc815c4b4fae99ee618
#
_entry.id   b2b488d374b58fc815c4b4fae99ee618
#
_cell.length_a   1.000
_cell.length_b   1.000
_cell.length_c   1.000
_cell.angle_alpha   90.00
_cell.angle_beta   90.00
_cell.angle_gamma   90.00
#
_symmetry.space_group_name_H-M   'P 1'
#
loop_
_entity.id
_entity.type
_entity.pdbx_description
1 polymer ?
#
loop_
_entity_poly.entity_id
_entity_poly.type
_entity_poly.pdbx_seq_one_letter_code
_entity_poly.pdbx_strand_id
1 'polypeptide(L)'
;MINMEKIIDVSKWQGSIDFGKVKKAGFTGVMIRAGFGNKNGYLYPDECFERFYADAVSADMHVGAYFYTSGLFHQAGRGAKEAEYFLGLIKGKKFDLPIACDIELSPVGYRTATSKNAIDFCKYLENAGYYVMIYASDISGFKSRLDLNMLDAHDKWVARYNKNGPQYVKDWGIWQYGGSTNYLAHVHVDGVYSASCDQNYTRRDYPDIIKRVGLNGYPKQASAARLYSFAVDNISAGDKEKFVALANELQIKSEVKEK
;
A
#
# COMPACT_ATOMS: atom_id res chain seq x y z
N MET A 1 0.33 8.28 -19.89
CA MET A 1 0.44 9.08 -18.65
C MET A 1 -0.17 8.23 -17.54
N ILE A 2 0.58 7.98 -16.47
CA ILE A 2 0.06 7.30 -15.27
C ILE A 2 -0.94 8.28 -14.65
N ASN A 3 -2.21 7.88 -14.57
CA ASN A 3 -3.23 8.70 -13.94
C ASN A 3 -3.03 8.56 -12.43
N MET A 4 -2.47 9.60 -11.79
CA MET A 4 -2.28 9.63 -10.34
C MET A 4 -3.62 9.90 -9.68
N GLU A 5 -4.11 8.98 -8.88
CA GLU A 5 -5.33 9.16 -8.11
C GLU A 5 -5.04 9.90 -6.79
N LYS A 6 -6.02 10.66 -6.34
CA LYS A 6 -5.98 11.35 -5.04
C LYS A 6 -6.70 10.51 -4.00
N ILE A 7 -6.03 10.28 -2.88
CA ILE A 7 -6.64 9.63 -1.72
C ILE A 7 -6.35 10.45 -0.45
N ILE A 8 -7.16 10.28 0.57
CA ILE A 8 -6.88 10.83 1.91
C ILE A 8 -6.37 9.73 2.83
N ASP A 9 -5.73 10.13 3.95
CA ASP A 9 -5.56 9.20 5.05
C ASP A 9 -6.09 9.81 6.36
N VAL A 10 -6.69 8.94 7.18
CA VAL A 10 -7.50 9.35 8.33
C VAL A 10 -7.34 8.41 9.52
N SER A 11 -7.62 8.95 10.68
CA SER A 11 -7.69 8.24 11.95
C SER A 11 -8.80 8.86 12.83
N LYS A 12 -8.94 8.41 14.04
CA LYS A 12 -9.87 9.01 15.01
C LYS A 12 -9.77 10.54 15.13
N TRP A 13 -8.62 11.12 14.79
CA TRP A 13 -8.37 12.57 14.88
C TRP A 13 -9.20 13.39 13.89
N GLN A 14 -9.71 12.79 12.83
CA GLN A 14 -10.61 13.45 11.89
C GLN A 14 -12.06 13.51 12.37
N GLY A 15 -12.41 12.79 13.45
CA GLY A 15 -13.69 12.86 14.16
C GLY A 15 -14.87 12.44 13.31
N SER A 16 -15.38 13.34 12.46
CA SER A 16 -16.50 13.08 11.55
C SER A 16 -16.09 13.33 10.11
N ILE A 17 -16.53 12.46 9.20
CA ILE A 17 -16.22 12.54 7.77
C ILE A 17 -17.48 12.22 6.97
N ASP A 18 -17.75 13.04 5.96
CA ASP A 18 -18.72 12.78 4.90
C ASP A 18 -17.97 12.30 3.65
N PHE A 19 -17.80 10.99 3.50
CA PHE A 19 -17.07 10.40 2.37
C PHE A 19 -17.73 10.68 1.02
N GLY A 20 -19.01 10.95 0.96
CA GLY A 20 -19.68 11.38 -0.26
C GLY A 20 -19.21 12.77 -0.72
N LYS A 21 -18.97 13.70 0.20
CA LYS A 21 -18.36 15.01 -0.12
C LYS A 21 -16.88 14.86 -0.47
N VAL A 22 -16.13 14.04 0.26
CA VAL A 22 -14.72 13.73 -0.05
C VAL A 22 -14.58 13.21 -1.49
N LYS A 23 -15.46 12.29 -1.91
CA LYS A 23 -15.49 11.78 -3.28
C LYS A 23 -15.80 12.88 -4.30
N LYS A 24 -16.79 13.74 -4.03
CA LYS A 24 -17.12 14.89 -4.89
C LYS A 24 -15.98 15.92 -4.98
N ALA A 25 -15.14 16.03 -3.95
CA ALA A 25 -13.94 16.84 -3.95
C ALA A 25 -12.78 16.24 -4.79
N GLY A 26 -13.00 15.07 -5.42
CA GLY A 26 -12.06 14.43 -6.34
C GLY A 26 -11.09 13.44 -5.71
N PHE A 27 -11.38 12.97 -4.50
CA PHE A 27 -10.62 11.90 -3.87
C PHE A 27 -11.32 10.55 -4.12
N THR A 28 -10.57 9.56 -4.62
CA THR A 28 -11.11 8.25 -5.01
C THR A 28 -11.01 7.21 -3.90
N GLY A 29 -10.17 7.44 -2.89
CA GLY A 29 -9.94 6.45 -1.85
C GLY A 29 -9.46 7.03 -0.52
N VAL A 30 -9.33 6.13 0.46
CA VAL A 30 -8.93 6.46 1.82
C VAL A 30 -8.06 5.36 2.43
N MET A 31 -6.97 5.75 3.09
CA MET A 31 -6.19 4.90 4.00
C MET A 31 -6.68 5.16 5.44
N ILE A 32 -7.15 4.13 6.14
CA ILE A 32 -7.75 4.29 7.47
C ILE A 32 -6.86 3.64 8.52
N ARG A 33 -6.54 4.37 9.59
CA ARG A 33 -5.83 3.76 10.71
C ARG A 33 -6.71 2.73 11.40
N ALA A 34 -6.29 1.46 11.38
CA ALA A 34 -7.01 0.40 12.07
C ALA A 34 -6.62 0.30 13.55
N GLY A 35 -5.38 0.63 13.86
CA GLY A 35 -4.88 0.61 15.22
C GLY A 35 -3.52 1.27 15.33
N PHE A 36 -3.03 1.33 16.55
CA PHE A 36 -1.75 1.98 16.84
C PHE A 36 -1.05 1.38 18.07
N GLY A 37 0.27 1.48 18.06
CA GLY A 37 1.09 1.26 19.24
C GLY A 37 1.49 2.59 19.91
N ASN A 38 1.51 2.65 21.24
CA ASN A 38 2.05 3.81 21.94
C ASN A 38 3.57 3.73 22.13
N LYS A 39 4.20 4.77 22.69
CA LYS A 39 5.66 4.79 22.94
C LYS A 39 6.14 3.69 23.89
N ASN A 40 5.28 3.14 24.73
CA ASN A 40 5.60 2.08 25.69
C ASN A 40 5.29 0.68 25.16
N GLY A 41 4.88 0.54 23.87
CA GLY A 41 4.63 -0.74 23.22
C GLY A 41 3.27 -1.35 23.48
N TYR A 42 2.33 -0.64 24.11
CA TYR A 42 0.94 -1.09 24.20
C TYR A 42 0.22 -0.86 22.88
N LEU A 43 -0.64 -1.80 22.47
CA LEU A 43 -1.35 -1.76 21.20
C LEU A 43 -2.83 -1.51 21.43
N TYR A 44 -3.44 -0.68 20.59
CA TYR A 44 -4.83 -0.26 20.70
C TYR A 44 -5.50 -0.26 19.32
N PRO A 45 -6.80 -0.56 19.24
CA PRO A 45 -7.58 -0.30 18.03
C PRO A 45 -7.81 1.20 17.87
N ASP A 46 -8.01 1.65 16.64
CA ASP A 46 -8.54 3.00 16.40
C ASP A 46 -10.07 2.97 16.53
N GLU A 47 -10.61 3.80 17.40
CA GLU A 47 -12.04 3.81 17.75
C GLU A 47 -12.97 4.19 16.58
N CYS A 48 -12.43 4.82 15.54
CA CYS A 48 -13.18 5.21 14.35
C CYS A 48 -13.04 4.23 13.18
N PHE A 49 -12.14 3.24 13.27
CA PHE A 49 -11.82 2.36 12.15
C PHE A 49 -13.04 1.67 11.54
N GLU A 50 -13.84 1.00 12.36
CA GLU A 50 -15.01 0.23 11.89
C GLU A 50 -16.03 1.14 11.20
N ARG A 51 -16.30 2.29 11.79
CA ARG A 51 -17.24 3.25 11.24
C ARG A 51 -16.72 3.85 9.93
N PHE A 52 -15.47 4.32 9.90
CA PHE A 52 -14.90 4.89 8.70
C PHE A 52 -14.78 3.88 7.55
N TYR A 53 -14.46 2.62 7.86
CA TYR A 53 -14.47 1.55 6.88
C TYR A 53 -15.86 1.37 6.26
N ALA A 54 -16.91 1.23 7.09
CA ALA A 54 -18.27 1.05 6.61
C ALA A 54 -18.78 2.26 5.80
N ASP A 55 -18.52 3.48 6.28
CA ASP A 55 -18.95 4.71 5.63
C ASP A 55 -18.23 4.92 4.28
N ALA A 56 -16.92 4.65 4.21
CA ALA A 56 -16.13 4.77 2.99
C ALA A 56 -16.57 3.75 1.92
N VAL A 57 -16.79 2.49 2.32
CA VAL A 57 -17.34 1.44 1.44
C VAL A 57 -18.72 1.83 0.93
N SER A 58 -19.60 2.34 1.80
CA SER A 58 -20.94 2.79 1.41
C SER A 58 -20.91 3.98 0.42
N ALA A 59 -19.88 4.82 0.49
CA ALA A 59 -19.66 5.91 -0.45
C ALA A 59 -18.94 5.47 -1.74
N ASP A 60 -18.71 4.16 -1.90
CA ASP A 60 -17.99 3.58 -3.05
C ASP A 60 -16.61 4.24 -3.24
N MET A 61 -15.85 4.35 -2.16
CA MET A 61 -14.45 4.77 -2.16
C MET A 61 -13.53 3.54 -2.07
N HIS A 62 -12.36 3.62 -2.68
CA HIS A 62 -11.30 2.63 -2.48
C HIS A 62 -10.76 2.73 -1.04
N VAL A 63 -10.67 1.61 -0.35
CA VAL A 63 -10.26 1.59 1.05
C VAL A 63 -8.95 0.81 1.23
N GLY A 64 -8.02 1.38 1.97
CA GLY A 64 -6.86 0.73 2.54
C GLY A 64 -6.82 0.90 4.06
N ALA A 65 -5.86 0.28 4.71
CA ALA A 65 -5.69 0.40 6.15
C ALA A 65 -4.24 0.55 6.55
N TYR A 66 -3.98 1.17 7.71
CA TYR A 66 -2.63 1.22 8.24
C TYR A 66 -2.58 0.99 9.76
N PHE A 67 -1.42 0.56 10.23
CA PHE A 67 -1.11 0.40 11.64
C PHE A 67 0.07 1.28 12.02
N TYR A 68 -0.16 2.24 12.93
CA TYR A 68 0.86 3.12 13.48
C TYR A 68 1.69 2.37 14.50
N THR A 69 2.93 2.05 14.18
CA THR A 69 3.79 1.18 14.98
C THR A 69 4.25 1.84 16.29
N SER A 70 4.55 1.01 17.30
CA SER A 70 4.92 1.51 18.62
C SER A 70 6.34 2.08 18.69
N GLY A 71 6.63 2.85 19.76
CA GLY A 71 7.98 3.33 20.05
C GLY A 71 9.00 2.22 20.32
N LEU A 72 8.55 1.01 20.62
CA LEU A 72 9.38 -0.17 20.82
C LEU A 72 9.54 -1.03 19.56
N PHE A 73 9.10 -0.55 18.40
CA PHE A 73 9.12 -1.30 17.15
C PHE A 73 10.52 -1.75 16.70
N HIS A 74 11.58 -1.13 17.20
CA HIS A 74 12.97 -1.53 16.98
C HIS A 74 13.40 -2.79 17.79
N GLN A 75 12.61 -3.24 18.77
CA GLN A 75 12.94 -4.42 19.58
C GLN A 75 12.64 -5.71 18.81
N ALA A 76 13.43 -6.76 19.08
CA ALA A 76 13.29 -8.06 18.42
C ALA A 76 11.86 -8.64 18.55
N GLY A 77 11.30 -9.15 17.45
CA GLY A 77 9.99 -9.76 17.39
C GLY A 77 8.79 -8.80 17.41
N ARG A 78 9.04 -7.48 17.52
CA ARG A 78 7.93 -6.50 17.54
C ARG A 78 7.20 -6.43 16.23
N GLY A 79 7.90 -6.57 15.10
CA GLY A 79 7.30 -6.55 13.79
C GLY A 79 6.18 -7.59 13.65
N ALA A 80 6.48 -8.85 13.92
CA ALA A 80 5.49 -9.93 13.84
C ALA A 80 4.35 -9.75 14.86
N LYS A 81 4.67 -9.34 16.10
CA LYS A 81 3.66 -9.10 17.15
C LYS A 81 2.67 -8.00 16.79
N GLU A 82 3.15 -6.89 16.24
CA GLU A 82 2.29 -5.78 15.84
C GLU A 82 1.50 -6.09 14.57
N ALA A 83 2.09 -6.89 13.65
CA ALA A 83 1.39 -7.41 12.48
C ALA A 83 0.25 -8.37 12.86
N GLU A 84 0.48 -9.26 13.81
CA GLU A 84 -0.56 -10.16 14.34
C GLU A 84 -1.75 -9.39 14.92
N TYR A 85 -1.45 -8.37 15.73
CA TYR A 85 -2.49 -7.50 16.27
C TYR A 85 -3.26 -6.77 15.17
N PHE A 86 -2.56 -6.19 14.19
CA PHE A 86 -3.17 -5.53 13.04
C PHE A 86 -4.04 -6.49 12.22
N LEU A 87 -3.55 -7.71 11.95
CA LEU A 87 -4.33 -8.74 11.26
C LEU A 87 -5.66 -9.00 11.97
N GLY A 88 -5.65 -9.06 13.30
CA GLY A 88 -6.88 -9.22 14.09
C GLY A 88 -7.92 -8.13 13.85
N LEU A 89 -7.48 -6.89 13.59
CA LEU A 89 -8.37 -5.75 13.32
C LEU A 89 -8.94 -5.74 11.89
N ILE A 90 -8.16 -6.20 10.90
CA ILE A 90 -8.52 -6.11 9.48
C ILE A 90 -9.10 -7.40 8.90
N LYS A 91 -8.98 -8.52 9.60
CA LYS A 91 -9.43 -9.84 9.12
C LYS A 91 -10.90 -9.84 8.73
N GLY A 92 -11.21 -10.44 7.58
CA GLY A 92 -12.58 -10.54 7.05
C GLY A 92 -13.07 -9.33 6.27
N LYS A 93 -12.28 -8.26 6.20
CA LYS A 93 -12.56 -7.07 5.38
C LYS A 93 -11.87 -7.17 4.03
N LYS A 94 -12.36 -6.39 3.05
CA LYS A 94 -11.75 -6.25 1.72
C LYS A 94 -11.16 -4.85 1.58
N PHE A 95 -9.98 -4.78 0.98
CA PHE A 95 -9.29 -3.52 0.77
C PHE A 95 -8.82 -3.38 -0.69
N ASP A 96 -9.26 -2.32 -1.37
CA ASP A 96 -8.84 -2.01 -2.73
C ASP A 96 -7.44 -1.38 -2.79
N LEU A 97 -7.04 -0.74 -1.70
CA LEU A 97 -5.73 -0.14 -1.52
C LEU A 97 -4.84 -1.04 -0.65
N PRO A 98 -3.52 -0.84 -0.63
CA PRO A 98 -2.62 -1.58 0.25
C PRO A 98 -3.00 -1.46 1.73
N ILE A 99 -2.46 -2.38 2.53
CA ILE A 99 -2.35 -2.15 3.97
C ILE A 99 -0.93 -1.73 4.31
N ALA A 100 -0.73 -0.89 5.35
CA ALA A 100 0.56 -0.28 5.58
C ALA A 100 1.08 -0.45 7.01
N CYS A 101 2.41 -0.68 7.11
CA CYS A 101 3.21 -0.56 8.32
C CYS A 101 3.69 0.88 8.46
N ASP A 102 3.15 1.64 9.40
CA ASP A 102 3.45 3.06 9.60
C ASP A 102 4.49 3.25 10.70
N ILE A 103 5.70 3.75 10.32
CA ILE A 103 6.89 3.80 11.18
C ILE A 103 7.32 5.23 11.44
N GLU A 104 6.93 5.76 12.61
CA GLU A 104 7.26 7.13 13.02
C GLU A 104 7.93 7.24 14.38
N LEU A 105 7.59 6.35 15.33
CA LEU A 105 8.04 6.44 16.72
C LEU A 105 9.38 5.77 17.00
N SER A 106 9.88 4.91 16.11
CA SER A 106 11.15 4.20 16.30
C SER A 106 12.30 5.21 16.49
N PRO A 107 13.17 5.02 17.50
CA PRO A 107 14.27 5.93 17.73
C PRO A 107 15.27 5.94 16.58
N VAL A 108 15.88 7.09 16.32
CA VAL A 108 17.03 7.20 15.42
C VAL A 108 18.21 6.42 16.03
N GLY A 109 18.96 5.67 15.21
CA GLY A 109 20.07 4.84 15.68
C GLY A 109 19.79 3.33 15.66
N TYR A 110 18.52 2.92 15.51
CA TYR A 110 18.13 1.50 15.42
C TYR A 110 17.71 1.08 14.00
N ARG A 111 18.29 1.72 12.96
CA ARG A 111 17.87 1.57 11.55
C ARG A 111 17.74 0.12 11.11
N THR A 112 18.78 -0.68 11.31
CA THR A 112 18.78 -2.11 10.91
C THR A 112 17.72 -2.91 11.66
N ALA A 113 17.60 -2.71 12.96
CA ALA A 113 16.61 -3.42 13.78
C ALA A 113 15.18 -3.01 13.43
N THR A 114 14.94 -1.71 13.22
CA THR A 114 13.63 -1.20 12.78
C THR A 114 13.25 -1.74 11.41
N SER A 115 14.20 -1.74 10.45
CA SER A 115 13.97 -2.30 9.10
C SER A 115 13.70 -3.80 9.12
N LYS A 116 14.40 -4.55 9.98
CA LYS A 116 14.15 -5.98 10.14
C LYS A 116 12.72 -6.24 10.66
N ASN A 117 12.27 -5.50 11.66
CA ASN A 117 10.90 -5.61 12.15
C ASN A 117 9.85 -5.13 11.10
N ALA A 118 10.17 -4.13 10.27
CA ALA A 118 9.31 -3.75 9.15
C ALA A 118 9.14 -4.90 8.14
N ILE A 119 10.23 -5.59 7.80
CA ILE A 119 10.20 -6.78 6.94
C ILE A 119 9.40 -7.91 7.59
N ASP A 120 9.60 -8.18 8.88
CA ASP A 120 8.88 -9.22 9.60
C ASP A 120 7.37 -8.91 9.67
N PHE A 121 7.01 -7.64 9.87
CA PHE A 121 5.62 -7.16 9.82
C PHE A 121 5.00 -7.39 8.43
N CYS A 122 5.69 -6.97 7.37
CA CYS A 122 5.20 -7.14 6.00
C CYS A 122 5.03 -8.62 5.67
N LYS A 123 6.03 -9.46 5.91
CA LYS A 123 5.97 -10.90 5.65
C LYS A 123 4.82 -11.59 6.39
N TYR A 124 4.55 -11.21 7.63
CA TYR A 124 3.45 -11.77 8.40
C TYR A 124 2.10 -11.55 7.70
N LEU A 125 1.86 -10.35 7.21
CA LEU A 125 0.62 -9.97 6.55
C LEU A 125 0.56 -10.43 5.08
N GLU A 126 1.70 -10.47 4.37
CA GLU A 126 1.81 -11.06 3.04
C GLU A 126 1.46 -12.54 3.06
N ASN A 127 1.93 -13.29 4.06
CA ASN A 127 1.57 -14.70 4.28
C ASN A 127 0.08 -14.89 4.60
N ALA A 128 -0.59 -13.86 5.11
CA ALA A 128 -2.03 -13.84 5.32
C ALA A 128 -2.82 -13.37 4.09
N GLY A 129 -2.15 -13.13 2.96
CA GLY A 129 -2.77 -12.77 1.67
C GLY A 129 -3.03 -11.29 1.48
N TYR A 130 -2.24 -10.41 2.10
CA TYR A 130 -2.39 -8.96 1.92
C TYR A 130 -1.28 -8.35 1.06
N TYR A 131 -1.61 -7.31 0.31
CA TYR A 131 -0.64 -6.42 -0.33
C TYR A 131 -0.18 -5.39 0.71
N VAL A 132 1.09 -5.47 1.10
CA VAL A 132 1.63 -4.68 2.21
C VAL A 132 2.63 -3.65 1.71
N MET A 133 2.61 -2.45 2.31
CA MET A 133 3.59 -1.41 2.06
C MET A 133 4.12 -0.82 3.36
N ILE A 134 5.21 -0.05 3.26
CA ILE A 134 5.84 0.62 4.40
C ILE A 134 5.64 2.12 4.26
N TYR A 135 5.04 2.75 5.29
CA TYR A 135 4.96 4.21 5.40
C TYR A 135 6.03 4.74 6.35
N ALA A 136 6.63 5.83 5.91
CA ALA A 136 7.44 6.71 6.73
C ALA A 136 7.62 8.06 6.04
N SER A 137 8.08 9.08 6.78
CA SER A 137 8.51 10.32 6.14
C SER A 137 9.83 10.13 5.36
N ASP A 138 9.99 10.87 4.28
CA ASP A 138 11.11 10.77 3.35
C ASP A 138 12.48 10.89 4.03
N ILE A 139 12.66 11.89 4.87
CA ILE A 139 13.93 12.18 5.53
C ILE A 139 13.97 11.66 6.97
N SER A 140 13.04 12.06 7.83
CA SER A 140 13.06 11.66 9.24
C SER A 140 12.71 10.17 9.45
N GLY A 141 12.04 9.54 8.49
CA GLY A 141 11.72 8.12 8.47
C GLY A 141 12.71 7.30 7.64
N PHE A 142 12.50 7.25 6.31
CA PHE A 142 13.29 6.38 5.42
C PHE A 142 14.80 6.64 5.47
N LYS A 143 15.24 7.90 5.53
CA LYS A 143 16.67 8.18 5.63
C LYS A 143 17.25 7.96 7.03
N SER A 144 16.49 8.34 8.09
CA SER A 144 17.05 8.42 9.44
C SER A 144 16.74 7.20 10.32
N ARG A 145 15.60 6.53 10.14
CA ARG A 145 15.13 5.42 10.97
C ARG A 145 15.14 4.06 10.29
N LEU A 146 15.22 4.05 8.96
CA LEU A 146 15.14 2.83 8.15
C LEU A 146 16.41 2.66 7.30
N ASP A 147 16.72 1.44 6.93
CA ASP A 147 17.73 1.11 5.92
C ASP A 147 17.00 0.77 4.62
N LEU A 148 17.00 1.72 3.68
CA LEU A 148 16.25 1.61 2.45
C LEU A 148 16.67 0.41 1.60
N ASN A 149 17.97 0.05 1.62
CA ASN A 149 18.48 -1.10 0.87
C ASN A 149 17.88 -2.44 1.33
N MET A 150 17.51 -2.55 2.62
CA MET A 150 16.83 -3.73 3.14
C MET A 150 15.36 -3.81 2.70
N LEU A 151 14.78 -2.71 2.24
CA LEU A 151 13.35 -2.56 1.98
C LEU A 151 13.02 -2.53 0.47
N ASP A 152 13.96 -2.83 -0.40
CA ASP A 152 13.78 -2.72 -1.86
C ASP A 152 12.61 -3.57 -2.39
N ALA A 153 12.37 -4.74 -1.80
CA ALA A 153 11.29 -5.62 -2.20
C ALA A 153 9.87 -5.12 -1.82
N HIS A 154 9.76 -4.11 -0.96
CA HIS A 154 8.49 -3.63 -0.45
C HIS A 154 8.11 -2.29 -1.09
N ASP A 155 6.84 -2.11 -1.37
CA ASP A 155 6.29 -0.83 -1.83
C ASP A 155 6.31 0.22 -0.72
N LYS A 156 6.40 1.50 -1.08
CA LYS A 156 6.63 2.58 -0.12
C LYS A 156 5.56 3.65 -0.22
N TRP A 157 5.01 4.04 0.92
CA TRP A 157 4.18 5.22 1.09
C TRP A 157 5.01 6.28 1.81
N VAL A 158 5.29 7.38 1.14
CA VAL A 158 6.29 8.36 1.56
C VAL A 158 5.67 9.71 1.87
N ALA A 159 5.87 10.20 3.10
CA ALA A 159 5.43 11.56 3.44
C ALA A 159 6.53 12.57 3.11
N ARG A 160 6.16 13.55 2.30
CA ARG A 160 6.98 14.71 1.97
C ARG A 160 6.11 15.90 1.56
N TYR A 161 5.94 16.86 2.45
CA TYR A 161 5.10 18.04 2.22
C TYR A 161 5.88 19.09 1.45
N ASN A 162 5.82 19.00 0.11
CA ASN A 162 6.44 19.95 -0.81
C ASN A 162 5.79 19.85 -2.21
N LYS A 163 6.27 20.64 -3.17
CA LYS A 163 5.78 20.64 -4.56
C LYS A 163 6.46 19.62 -5.48
N ASN A 164 7.61 19.07 -5.06
CA ASN A 164 8.52 18.32 -5.95
C ASN A 164 8.51 16.80 -5.68
N GLY A 165 7.74 16.33 -4.68
CA GLY A 165 7.67 14.94 -4.27
C GLY A 165 8.83 14.48 -3.37
N PRO A 166 8.86 13.17 -3.07
CA PRO A 166 9.94 12.55 -2.30
C PRO A 166 11.30 12.75 -2.96
N GLN A 167 12.32 13.04 -2.16
CA GLN A 167 13.68 13.33 -2.64
C GLN A 167 14.67 12.21 -2.34
N TYR A 168 14.54 11.54 -1.20
CA TYR A 168 15.39 10.42 -0.82
C TYR A 168 14.87 9.10 -1.40
N VAL A 169 13.59 8.79 -1.22
CA VAL A 169 12.93 7.61 -1.80
C VAL A 169 12.51 7.91 -3.23
N LYS A 170 13.12 7.24 -4.22
CA LYS A 170 12.83 7.47 -5.65
C LYS A 170 11.70 6.58 -6.18
N ASP A 171 11.65 5.32 -5.74
CA ASP A 171 10.58 4.39 -6.09
C ASP A 171 9.57 4.33 -4.93
N TRP A 172 8.47 5.04 -5.12
CA TRP A 172 7.35 5.11 -4.18
C TRP A 172 6.04 4.79 -4.90
N GLY A 173 5.12 4.16 -4.20
CA GLY A 173 3.78 3.86 -4.70
C GLY A 173 2.76 4.92 -4.29
N ILE A 174 2.83 5.41 -3.06
CA ILE A 174 1.98 6.49 -2.53
C ILE A 174 2.87 7.62 -2.01
N TRP A 175 2.48 8.86 -2.31
CA TRP A 175 3.11 10.07 -1.79
C TRP A 175 2.11 10.90 -1.00
N GLN A 176 2.34 11.04 0.32
CA GLN A 176 1.61 11.97 1.18
C GLN A 176 2.21 13.37 1.02
N TYR A 177 1.46 14.26 0.35
CA TYR A 177 1.98 15.56 -0.07
C TYR A 177 1.50 16.73 0.79
N GLY A 178 0.49 16.54 1.64
CA GLY A 178 -0.12 17.59 2.45
C GLY A 178 -0.91 17.03 3.64
N GLY A 179 -1.49 17.94 4.43
CA GLY A 179 -2.29 17.63 5.62
C GLY A 179 -1.81 18.33 6.89
N SER A 180 -0.58 18.82 6.90
CA SER A 180 -0.06 19.57 8.05
C SER A 180 -0.49 21.03 8.04
N THR A 181 -0.92 21.57 9.18
CA THR A 181 -1.17 23.01 9.37
C THR A 181 0.07 23.87 9.11
N ASN A 182 1.27 23.28 9.15
CA ASN A 182 2.52 23.95 8.77
C ASN A 182 2.74 24.03 7.26
N TYR A 183 1.91 23.35 6.44
CA TYR A 183 1.94 23.40 4.99
C TYR A 183 0.54 23.74 4.46
N LEU A 184 0.15 25.00 4.59
CA LEU A 184 -1.22 25.51 4.42
C LEU A 184 -1.83 25.29 3.00
N ALA A 185 -1.03 24.96 2.00
CA ALA A 185 -1.52 24.77 0.63
C ALA A 185 -2.47 23.56 0.47
N HIS A 186 -2.36 22.55 1.35
CA HIS A 186 -3.10 21.29 1.24
C HIS A 186 -3.51 20.80 2.64
N VAL A 187 -4.29 21.60 3.36
CA VAL A 187 -4.70 21.29 4.74
C VAL A 187 -6.11 20.74 4.80
N HIS A 188 -7.03 21.32 4.03
CA HIS A 188 -8.44 21.00 4.10
C HIS A 188 -8.89 20.10 2.95
N VAL A 189 -9.85 19.22 3.26
CA VAL A 189 -10.59 18.40 2.30
C VAL A 189 -12.07 18.59 2.59
N ASP A 190 -12.85 18.91 1.57
CA ASP A 190 -14.31 19.03 1.73
C ASP A 190 -14.90 17.68 2.16
N GLY A 191 -15.75 17.69 3.17
CA GLY A 191 -16.30 16.51 3.81
C GLY A 191 -15.52 16.03 5.04
N VAL A 192 -14.30 16.55 5.31
CA VAL A 192 -13.57 16.28 6.55
C VAL A 192 -13.68 17.47 7.48
N TYR A 193 -14.23 17.25 8.66
CA TYR A 193 -14.59 18.36 9.58
C TYR A 193 -13.51 18.68 10.61
N SER A 194 -12.36 18.01 10.56
CA SER A 194 -11.20 18.39 11.39
C SER A 194 -10.41 19.56 10.79
N ALA A 195 -9.48 20.12 11.59
CA ALA A 195 -8.64 21.24 11.17
C ALA A 195 -7.70 20.88 10.00
N SER A 196 -7.38 19.60 9.82
CA SER A 196 -6.50 19.11 8.75
C SER A 196 -6.83 17.67 8.36
N CYS A 197 -6.48 17.32 7.13
CA CYS A 197 -6.60 15.98 6.60
C CYS A 197 -5.42 15.68 5.68
N ASP A 198 -4.75 14.57 5.92
CA ASP A 198 -3.62 14.13 5.11
C ASP A 198 -4.08 13.73 3.71
N GLN A 199 -3.31 14.16 2.71
CA GLN A 199 -3.64 14.02 1.29
C GLN A 199 -2.51 13.35 0.54
N ASN A 200 -2.86 12.44 -0.38
CA ASN A 200 -1.92 11.58 -1.05
C ASN A 200 -2.20 11.48 -2.55
N TYR A 201 -1.15 11.17 -3.32
CA TYR A 201 -1.22 10.68 -4.69
C TYR A 201 -0.81 9.22 -4.74
N THR A 202 -1.55 8.39 -5.50
CA THR A 202 -1.10 7.04 -5.87
C THR A 202 -0.42 7.07 -7.23
N ARG A 203 0.67 6.32 -7.39
CA ARG A 203 1.38 6.16 -8.67
C ARG A 203 1.01 4.85 -9.37
N ARG A 204 0.37 3.92 -8.66
CA ARG A 204 0.00 2.59 -9.12
C ARG A 204 -1.51 2.41 -9.06
N ASP A 205 -2.06 1.63 -9.98
CA ASP A 205 -3.45 1.18 -9.93
C ASP A 205 -3.57 0.00 -8.95
N TYR A 206 -3.62 0.33 -7.66
CA TYR A 206 -3.72 -0.69 -6.61
C TYR A 206 -4.99 -1.53 -6.69
N PRO A 207 -6.18 -0.96 -6.98
CA PRO A 207 -7.39 -1.74 -7.14
C PRO A 207 -7.27 -2.85 -8.19
N ASP A 208 -6.69 -2.56 -9.36
CA ASP A 208 -6.45 -3.58 -10.39
C ASP A 208 -5.42 -4.62 -9.94
N ILE A 209 -4.28 -4.17 -9.42
CA ILE A 209 -3.21 -5.06 -8.95
C ILE A 209 -3.74 -6.03 -7.90
N ILE A 210 -4.40 -5.54 -6.86
CA ILE A 210 -4.88 -6.31 -5.71
C ILE A 210 -5.95 -7.32 -6.14
N LYS A 211 -6.95 -6.88 -6.90
CA LYS A 211 -8.05 -7.74 -7.37
C LYS A 211 -7.56 -8.81 -8.34
N ARG A 212 -6.69 -8.46 -9.28
CA ARG A 212 -6.14 -9.40 -10.27
C ARG A 212 -5.32 -10.50 -9.63
N VAL A 213 -4.52 -10.18 -8.62
CA VAL A 213 -3.67 -11.15 -7.91
C VAL A 213 -4.45 -11.94 -6.85
N GLY A 214 -5.58 -11.40 -6.37
CA GLY A 214 -6.43 -12.03 -5.34
C GLY A 214 -5.88 -11.82 -3.94
N LEU A 215 -5.55 -10.58 -3.61
CA LEU A 215 -5.08 -10.17 -2.28
C LEU A 215 -6.15 -9.37 -1.53
N ASN A 216 -5.88 -9.01 -0.28
CA ASN A 216 -6.71 -8.14 0.55
C ASN A 216 -8.18 -8.59 0.67
N GLY A 217 -8.41 -9.91 0.74
CA GLY A 217 -9.76 -10.48 0.85
C GLY A 217 -10.51 -10.65 -0.49
N TYR A 218 -9.88 -10.31 -1.62
CA TYR A 218 -10.44 -10.61 -2.93
C TYR A 218 -10.05 -12.01 -3.39
N PRO A 219 -10.96 -12.73 -4.07
CA PRO A 219 -10.60 -13.98 -4.74
C PRO A 219 -9.65 -13.67 -5.91
N LYS A 220 -8.69 -14.56 -6.13
CA LYS A 220 -7.85 -14.47 -7.35
C LYS A 220 -8.75 -14.48 -8.57
N GLN A 221 -8.72 -13.44 -9.36
CA GLN A 221 -9.43 -13.44 -10.63
C GLN A 221 -8.78 -14.50 -11.53
N ALA A 222 -9.59 -15.38 -12.11
CA ALA A 222 -9.10 -16.19 -13.20
C ALA A 222 -8.52 -15.20 -14.22
N SER A 223 -7.22 -15.28 -14.47
CA SER A 223 -6.62 -14.45 -15.51
C SER A 223 -7.43 -14.70 -16.77
N ALA A 224 -8.13 -13.71 -17.27
CA ALA A 224 -8.55 -13.74 -18.66
C ALA A 224 -7.26 -13.99 -19.42
N ALA A 225 -7.14 -15.18 -20.01
CA ALA A 225 -5.95 -15.56 -20.76
C ALA A 225 -5.74 -14.46 -21.80
N ARG A 226 -4.79 -13.54 -21.54
CA ARG A 226 -4.38 -12.60 -22.58
C ARG A 226 -3.74 -13.46 -23.64
N LEU A 227 -4.50 -13.77 -24.69
CA LEU A 227 -3.98 -14.45 -25.86
C LEU A 227 -3.00 -13.47 -26.53
N TYR A 228 -1.71 -13.70 -26.30
CA TYR A 228 -0.67 -13.08 -27.09
C TYR A 228 -0.47 -13.95 -28.34
N SER A 229 -0.66 -13.39 -29.51
CA SER A 229 -0.25 -14.03 -30.75
C SER A 229 1.11 -13.47 -31.15
N PHE A 230 2.09 -14.35 -31.37
CA PHE A 230 3.36 -14.01 -32.00
C PHE A 230 3.34 -14.62 -33.40
N ALA A 231 3.65 -13.80 -34.38
CA ALA A 231 4.00 -14.31 -35.71
C ALA A 231 5.54 -14.29 -35.83
N VAL A 232 6.15 -15.41 -36.07
CA VAL A 232 7.57 -15.51 -36.37
C VAL A 232 7.71 -15.99 -37.79
N ASP A 233 8.21 -15.11 -38.66
CA ASP A 233 8.44 -15.41 -40.06
C ASP A 233 9.89 -15.86 -40.28
N ASN A 234 10.10 -16.84 -41.22
CA ASN A 234 11.40 -17.27 -41.68
C ASN A 234 12.31 -17.93 -40.62
N ILE A 235 11.76 -18.76 -39.74
CA ILE A 235 12.55 -19.58 -38.82
C ILE A 235 12.97 -20.92 -39.45
N SER A 236 14.12 -21.44 -39.04
CA SER A 236 14.56 -22.77 -39.44
C SER A 236 13.71 -23.90 -38.84
N ALA A 237 13.69 -25.08 -39.44
CA ALA A 237 12.99 -26.22 -38.88
C ALA A 237 13.44 -26.59 -37.47
N GLY A 238 14.74 -26.46 -37.16
CA GLY A 238 15.28 -26.71 -35.82
C GLY A 238 14.87 -25.67 -34.80
N ASP A 239 14.68 -24.41 -35.20
CA ASP A 239 14.20 -23.36 -34.28
C ASP A 239 12.69 -23.48 -34.07
N LYS A 240 11.93 -23.97 -35.07
CA LYS A 240 10.53 -24.33 -34.93
C LYS A 240 10.32 -25.37 -33.83
N GLU A 241 11.12 -26.44 -33.82
CA GLU A 241 11.04 -27.48 -32.79
C GLU A 241 11.33 -26.94 -31.38
N LYS A 242 12.35 -26.08 -31.24
CA LYS A 242 12.68 -25.40 -29.96
C LYS A 242 11.54 -24.50 -29.48
N PHE A 243 10.90 -23.78 -30.42
CA PHE A 243 9.77 -22.91 -30.08
C PHE A 243 8.57 -23.71 -29.58
N VAL A 244 8.25 -24.84 -30.25
CA VAL A 244 7.16 -25.73 -29.84
C VAL A 244 7.46 -26.39 -28.50
N ALA A 245 8.70 -26.83 -28.28
CA ALA A 245 9.12 -27.38 -26.98
C ALA A 245 8.98 -26.37 -25.84
N LEU A 246 9.44 -25.14 -26.04
CA LEU A 246 9.31 -24.06 -25.06
C LEU A 246 7.84 -23.68 -24.81
N ALA A 247 7.01 -23.63 -25.85
CA ALA A 247 5.60 -23.36 -25.72
C ALA A 247 4.88 -24.44 -24.88
N ASN A 248 5.24 -25.70 -25.08
CA ASN A 248 4.70 -26.81 -24.29
C ASN A 248 5.16 -26.75 -22.83
N GLU A 249 6.44 -26.43 -22.56
CA GLU A 249 6.98 -26.27 -21.22
C GLU A 249 6.25 -25.14 -20.47
N LEU A 250 5.96 -24.02 -21.14
CA LEU A 250 5.25 -22.87 -20.58
C LEU A 250 3.71 -23.02 -20.61
N GLN A 251 3.17 -24.16 -21.05
CA GLN A 251 1.74 -24.42 -21.22
C GLN A 251 1.02 -23.39 -22.11
N ILE A 252 1.74 -22.85 -23.10
CA ILE A 252 1.21 -21.91 -24.09
C ILE A 252 0.66 -22.69 -25.30
N LYS A 253 -0.60 -22.41 -25.68
CA LYS A 253 -1.14 -22.96 -26.93
C LYS A 253 -0.34 -22.41 -28.13
N SER A 254 0.32 -23.28 -28.87
CA SER A 254 1.00 -22.92 -30.11
C SER A 254 0.28 -23.53 -31.31
N GLU A 255 0.12 -22.74 -32.37
CA GLU A 255 -0.38 -23.23 -33.68
C GLU A 255 0.69 -22.88 -34.72
N VAL A 256 1.18 -23.89 -35.41
CA VAL A 256 2.18 -23.73 -36.48
C VAL A 256 1.48 -23.81 -37.82
N LYS A 257 1.49 -22.71 -38.58
CA LYS A 257 1.02 -22.73 -40.00
C LYS A 257 2.23 -22.70 -40.90
N GLU A 258 2.33 -23.72 -41.74
CA GLU A 258 3.27 -23.72 -42.87
C GLU A 258 2.69 -22.88 -44.01
N LYS A 259 3.51 -21.98 -44.56
CA LYS A 259 3.16 -21.19 -45.75
C LYS A 259 3.48 -21.96 -47.00
#